data_805ae38374eebb0624aa183bbf2a4b3b
#
_entry.id   805ae38374eebb0624aa183bbf2a4b3b
#
_cell.length_a   1.000
_cell.length_b   1.000
_cell.length_c   1.000
_cell.angle_alpha   90.00
_cell.angle_beta   90.00
_cell.angle_gamma   90.00
#
_symmetry.space_group_name_H-M   'P 1'
#
loop_
_entity.id
_entity.type
_entity.pdbx_description
1 polymer ?
#
loop_
_entity_poly.entity_id
_entity_poly.type
_entity_poly.pdbx_seq_one_letter_code
_entity_poly.pdbx_strand_id
1 'polypeptide(L)'
;MLIRNKYAIETIAFISYVLFAMAWVGGTANMAQIMEAMNVESLAKASLLSGTVTLAKIVGTFIAAGIAVKLGVKYAFFAAAIMIAVGFATPYSPNYDILLISRFVMGLGGALMIVYLNPIVLKYFEPSERPILNGINAVAFNVGTAIVLWFVSDINALLGGWKNSLAAFSIASLVLAVLWLLVDYSEAPKQEGAAGDEAPKQAHYGYVQGLKDSFNWRFSMAYAGILAFYICLFTFSSSAGITQTKYVMGFGILGTLAGMIYSQRFPKRLPILRWSGFGVVVAAAGLFFFDNIMLKNACGMATGFFIFLPVSALVTLPQELPGMTGQRITVVFSLFYSISYMFSTLCLWIFGQLVDMNNGQFESAFIFIIFVSSTFFFGSFFLPETAVESESKEVEAPIAEPEEAS
;
A
#
# COMPACT_ATOMS: atom_id res chain seq x y z
N MET A 1 -10.31 32.58 -1.06
CA MET A 1 -8.89 32.59 -0.58
C MET A 1 -8.25 31.29 -1.06
N LEU A 2 -7.19 31.37 -1.88
CA LEU A 2 -6.51 30.17 -2.39
C LEU A 2 -5.47 29.67 -1.38
N ILE A 3 -5.32 28.35 -1.26
CA ILE A 3 -4.32 27.69 -0.39
C ILE A 3 -3.02 27.59 -1.19
N ARG A 4 -1.99 28.30 -0.73
CA ARG A 4 -0.66 28.37 -1.39
C ARG A 4 0.45 27.72 -0.56
N ASN A 5 0.22 27.51 0.74
CA ASN A 5 1.23 26.89 1.60
C ASN A 5 1.42 25.41 1.23
N LYS A 6 2.64 25.04 0.79
CA LYS A 6 2.98 23.68 0.36
C LYS A 6 2.71 22.62 1.44
N TYR A 7 2.95 22.93 2.70
CA TYR A 7 2.69 22.01 3.82
C TYR A 7 1.19 21.83 4.09
N ALA A 8 0.38 22.90 3.92
CA ALA A 8 -1.06 22.78 4.02
C ALA A 8 -1.63 21.91 2.86
N ILE A 9 -1.11 22.07 1.65
CA ILE A 9 -1.48 21.26 0.48
C ILE A 9 -1.16 19.79 0.74
N GLU A 10 0.05 19.50 1.20
CA GLU A 10 0.48 18.14 1.53
C GLU A 10 -0.33 17.55 2.68
N THR A 11 -0.64 18.33 3.72
CA THR A 11 -1.48 17.90 4.83
C THR A 11 -2.88 17.50 4.34
N ILE A 12 -3.50 18.25 3.43
CA ILE A 12 -4.80 17.90 2.85
C ILE A 12 -4.68 16.58 2.07
N ALA A 13 -3.64 16.42 1.28
CA ALA A 13 -3.41 15.20 0.50
C ALA A 13 -3.16 13.98 1.40
N PHE A 14 -2.32 14.11 2.40
CA PHE A 14 -2.03 13.08 3.40
C PHE A 14 -3.28 12.65 4.17
N ILE A 15 -4.01 13.61 4.75
CA ILE A 15 -5.22 13.31 5.54
C ILE A 15 -6.30 12.70 4.64
N SER A 16 -6.43 13.11 3.37
CA SER A 16 -7.36 12.49 2.43
C SER A 16 -7.08 11.01 2.25
N TYR A 17 -5.81 10.62 2.19
CA TYR A 17 -5.43 9.20 2.08
C TYR A 17 -5.59 8.44 3.42
N VAL A 18 -5.35 9.09 4.55
CA VAL A 18 -5.69 8.57 5.88
C VAL A 18 -7.19 8.27 5.98
N LEU A 19 -8.05 9.18 5.56
CA LEU A 19 -9.50 8.99 5.57
C LEU A 19 -9.96 7.86 4.63
N PHE A 20 -9.32 7.68 3.49
CA PHE A 20 -9.53 6.50 2.64
C PHE A 20 -9.24 5.21 3.40
N ALA A 21 -8.10 5.14 4.11
CA ALA A 21 -7.77 3.97 4.92
C ALA A 21 -8.81 3.73 6.04
N MET A 22 -9.25 4.81 6.71
CA MET A 22 -10.29 4.74 7.73
C MET A 22 -11.63 4.23 7.16
N ALA A 23 -12.03 4.70 5.99
CA ALA A 23 -13.25 4.25 5.33
C ALA A 23 -13.16 2.78 4.88
N TRP A 24 -12.00 2.35 4.36
CA TRP A 24 -11.79 0.95 4.00
C TRP A 24 -11.83 0.04 5.21
N VAL A 25 -10.94 0.29 6.17
CA VAL A 25 -10.76 -0.57 7.35
C VAL A 25 -11.95 -0.44 8.32
N GLY A 26 -12.60 0.72 8.39
CA GLY A 26 -13.84 0.91 9.14
C GLY A 26 -14.95 -0.05 8.72
N GLY A 27 -15.07 -0.32 7.41
CA GLY A 27 -16.01 -1.34 6.93
C GLY A 27 -15.66 -2.75 7.40
N THR A 28 -14.38 -3.12 7.37
CA THR A 28 -13.96 -4.47 7.82
C THR A 28 -13.94 -4.62 9.34
N ALA A 29 -13.61 -3.56 10.07
CA ALA A 29 -13.68 -3.56 11.53
C ALA A 29 -15.13 -3.71 12.06
N ASN A 30 -16.12 -3.29 11.26
CA ASN A 30 -17.54 -3.45 11.55
C ASN A 30 -18.17 -4.60 10.73
N MET A 31 -17.37 -5.59 10.29
CA MET A 31 -17.83 -6.66 9.40
C MET A 31 -19.02 -7.44 9.99
N ALA A 32 -18.98 -7.78 11.27
CA ALA A 32 -20.05 -8.53 11.94
C ALA A 32 -21.39 -7.79 11.88
N GLN A 33 -21.40 -6.48 12.17
CA GLN A 33 -22.60 -5.64 12.12
C GLN A 33 -23.11 -5.45 10.69
N ILE A 34 -22.20 -5.41 9.70
CA ILE A 34 -22.58 -5.32 8.27
C ILE A 34 -23.17 -6.65 7.81
N MET A 35 -22.59 -7.78 8.19
CA MET A 35 -23.11 -9.11 7.89
C MET A 35 -24.53 -9.29 8.41
N GLU A 36 -24.76 -8.93 9.67
CA GLU A 36 -26.09 -8.97 10.28
C GLU A 36 -27.07 -8.04 9.55
N ALA A 37 -26.71 -6.79 9.31
CA ALA A 37 -27.58 -5.80 8.66
C ALA A 37 -27.92 -6.14 7.19
N MET A 38 -27.07 -6.90 6.50
CA MET A 38 -27.20 -7.26 5.09
C MET A 38 -27.58 -8.73 4.87
N ASN A 39 -27.87 -9.49 5.94
CA ASN A 39 -28.18 -10.94 5.90
C ASN A 39 -27.11 -11.75 5.14
N VAL A 40 -25.83 -11.50 5.44
CA VAL A 40 -24.68 -12.21 4.87
C VAL A 40 -24.19 -13.23 5.90
N GLU A 41 -24.38 -14.52 5.65
CA GLU A 41 -24.00 -15.59 6.57
C GLU A 41 -22.56 -16.09 6.32
N SER A 42 -22.11 -16.04 5.06
CA SER A 42 -20.80 -16.55 4.66
C SER A 42 -19.70 -15.51 4.86
N LEU A 43 -18.62 -15.91 5.54
CA LEU A 43 -17.45 -15.07 5.73
C LEU A 43 -16.68 -14.87 4.41
N ALA A 44 -16.71 -15.86 3.52
CA ALA A 44 -16.17 -15.71 2.17
C ALA A 44 -16.92 -14.63 1.37
N LYS A 45 -18.25 -14.56 1.48
CA LYS A 45 -19.02 -13.45 0.89
C LYS A 45 -18.71 -12.14 1.57
N ALA A 46 -18.58 -12.11 2.90
CA ALA A 46 -18.21 -10.92 3.66
C ALA A 46 -16.79 -10.41 3.33
N SER A 47 -15.86 -11.28 2.92
CA SER A 47 -14.52 -10.88 2.50
C SER A 47 -14.52 -9.93 1.30
N LEU A 48 -15.60 -9.91 0.51
CA LEU A 48 -15.78 -8.98 -0.59
C LEU A 48 -15.84 -7.52 -0.13
N LEU A 49 -16.07 -7.24 1.16
CA LEU A 49 -15.94 -5.89 1.72
C LEU A 49 -14.53 -5.31 1.48
N SER A 50 -13.49 -6.12 1.57
CA SER A 50 -12.12 -5.74 1.18
C SER A 50 -11.78 -6.13 -0.25
N GLY A 51 -12.29 -7.26 -0.73
CA GLY A 51 -12.03 -7.79 -2.06
C GLY A 51 -12.41 -6.82 -3.18
N THR A 52 -13.56 -6.14 -3.07
CA THR A 52 -13.97 -5.13 -4.05
C THR A 52 -13.04 -3.90 -4.05
N VAL A 53 -12.52 -3.51 -2.89
CA VAL A 53 -11.54 -2.41 -2.80
C VAL A 53 -10.21 -2.82 -3.42
N THR A 54 -9.74 -4.06 -3.21
CA THR A 54 -8.50 -4.55 -3.85
C THR A 54 -8.65 -4.69 -5.36
N LEU A 55 -9.81 -5.16 -5.85
CA LEU A 55 -10.13 -5.16 -7.29
C LEU A 55 -10.12 -3.75 -7.88
N ALA A 56 -10.75 -2.80 -7.19
CA ALA A 56 -10.74 -1.40 -7.59
C ALA A 56 -9.31 -0.82 -7.66
N LYS A 57 -8.42 -1.24 -6.76
CA LYS A 57 -7.01 -0.83 -6.79
C LYS A 57 -6.29 -1.36 -8.03
N ILE A 58 -6.57 -2.58 -8.47
CA ILE A 58 -6.00 -3.12 -9.71
C ILE A 58 -6.38 -2.22 -10.90
N VAL A 59 -7.66 -1.90 -11.04
CA VAL A 59 -8.17 -1.07 -12.14
C VAL A 59 -7.68 0.37 -12.02
N GLY A 60 -7.81 0.96 -10.83
CA GLY A 60 -7.52 2.37 -10.57
C GLY A 60 -6.05 2.74 -10.84
N THR A 61 -5.10 1.89 -10.45
CA THR A 61 -3.67 2.16 -10.70
C THR A 61 -3.34 2.18 -12.20
N PHE A 62 -4.00 1.36 -13.02
CA PHE A 62 -3.81 1.39 -14.48
C PHE A 62 -4.37 2.66 -15.12
N ILE A 63 -5.56 3.12 -14.70
CA ILE A 63 -6.20 4.26 -15.36
C ILE A 63 -5.73 5.61 -14.81
N ALA A 64 -5.03 5.63 -13.67
CA ALA A 64 -4.64 6.86 -12.97
C ALA A 64 -3.86 7.83 -13.85
N ALA A 65 -2.84 7.36 -14.55
CA ALA A 65 -2.02 8.20 -15.42
C ALA A 65 -2.85 8.82 -16.57
N GLY A 66 -3.73 8.03 -17.19
CA GLY A 66 -4.61 8.50 -18.25
C GLY A 66 -5.60 9.58 -17.80
N ILE A 67 -6.12 9.44 -16.57
CA ILE A 67 -7.01 10.45 -15.97
C ILE A 67 -6.21 11.73 -15.67
N ALA A 68 -5.00 11.61 -15.10
CA ALA A 68 -4.15 12.77 -14.81
C ALA A 68 -3.76 13.55 -16.07
N VAL A 69 -3.50 12.86 -17.18
CA VAL A 69 -3.21 13.50 -18.48
C VAL A 69 -4.42 14.29 -19.01
N LYS A 70 -5.63 13.72 -18.87
CA LYS A 70 -6.85 14.34 -19.40
C LYS A 70 -7.37 15.50 -18.54
N LEU A 71 -7.37 15.33 -17.21
CA LEU A 71 -7.98 16.28 -16.28
C LEU A 71 -6.95 17.22 -15.60
N GLY A 72 -5.67 16.88 -15.67
CA GLY A 72 -4.64 17.46 -14.82
C GLY A 72 -4.71 16.90 -13.39
N VAL A 73 -3.56 16.90 -12.68
CA VAL A 73 -3.44 16.29 -11.34
C VAL A 73 -4.41 16.90 -10.32
N LYS A 74 -4.67 18.21 -10.38
CA LYS A 74 -5.60 18.90 -9.46
C LYS A 74 -7.00 18.29 -9.52
N TYR A 75 -7.59 18.23 -10.71
CA TYR A 75 -8.95 17.73 -10.88
C TYR A 75 -9.03 16.21 -10.80
N ALA A 76 -7.95 15.51 -11.16
CA ALA A 76 -7.85 14.07 -10.99
C ALA A 76 -7.84 13.69 -9.50
N PHE A 77 -7.11 14.41 -8.65
CA PHE A 77 -7.13 14.24 -7.19
C PHE A 77 -8.49 14.58 -6.59
N PHE A 78 -9.12 15.68 -7.04
CA PHE A 78 -10.48 16.03 -6.63
C PHE A 78 -11.48 14.91 -6.95
N ALA A 79 -11.45 14.39 -8.19
CA ALA A 79 -12.30 13.27 -8.59
C ALA A 79 -12.07 12.04 -7.72
N ALA A 80 -10.81 11.72 -7.40
CA ALA A 80 -10.46 10.63 -6.49
C ALA A 80 -11.05 10.83 -5.09
N ALA A 81 -10.97 12.04 -4.55
CA ALA A 81 -11.53 12.37 -3.24
C ALA A 81 -13.08 12.28 -3.23
N ILE A 82 -13.75 12.71 -4.31
CA ILE A 82 -15.20 12.53 -4.48
C ILE A 82 -15.56 11.03 -4.55
N MET A 83 -14.79 10.22 -5.26
CA MET A 83 -15.03 8.77 -5.31
C MET A 83 -14.87 8.12 -3.92
N ILE A 84 -13.95 8.58 -3.08
CA ILE A 84 -13.85 8.14 -1.68
C ILE A 84 -15.09 8.55 -0.90
N ALA A 85 -15.58 9.77 -1.11
CA ALA A 85 -16.80 10.26 -0.44
C ALA A 85 -18.07 9.46 -0.83
N VAL A 86 -18.10 8.79 -1.99
CA VAL A 86 -19.19 7.84 -2.36
C VAL A 86 -19.30 6.71 -1.34
N GLY A 87 -18.26 6.41 -0.56
CA GLY A 87 -18.33 5.52 0.60
C GLY A 87 -19.42 5.88 1.61
N PHE A 88 -19.97 7.11 1.59
CA PHE A 88 -21.16 7.50 2.34
C PHE A 88 -22.37 6.62 2.04
N ALA A 89 -22.51 6.11 0.82
CA ALA A 89 -23.59 5.22 0.43
C ALA A 89 -23.50 3.82 1.06
N THR A 90 -22.29 3.40 1.50
CA THR A 90 -22.03 2.06 2.05
C THR A 90 -23.02 1.69 3.19
N PRO A 91 -23.16 2.47 4.28
CA PRO A 91 -24.02 2.09 5.40
C PRO A 91 -25.52 2.22 5.12
N TYR A 92 -25.91 2.91 4.04
CA TYR A 92 -27.30 3.16 3.66
C TYR A 92 -27.72 2.36 2.42
N SER A 93 -26.87 1.45 1.95
CA SER A 93 -27.17 0.60 0.80
C SER A 93 -28.37 -0.32 1.10
N PRO A 94 -29.30 -0.50 0.16
CA PRO A 94 -30.50 -1.34 0.35
C PRO A 94 -30.19 -2.84 0.36
N ASN A 95 -29.07 -3.24 -0.22
CA ASN A 95 -28.58 -4.64 -0.26
C ASN A 95 -27.07 -4.69 -0.36
N TYR A 96 -26.53 -5.92 -0.20
CA TYR A 96 -25.10 -6.15 -0.16
C TYR A 96 -24.38 -5.82 -1.48
N ASP A 97 -25.03 -6.05 -2.63
CA ASP A 97 -24.40 -5.80 -3.94
C ASP A 97 -24.20 -4.30 -4.20
N ILE A 98 -25.19 -3.47 -3.86
CA ILE A 98 -25.07 -2.00 -3.95
C ILE A 98 -24.00 -1.50 -2.95
N LEU A 99 -23.96 -2.09 -1.75
CA LEU A 99 -22.88 -1.81 -0.79
C LEU A 99 -21.50 -2.08 -1.43
N LEU A 100 -21.33 -3.24 -2.06
CA LEU A 100 -20.06 -3.60 -2.72
C LEU A 100 -19.72 -2.65 -3.88
N ILE A 101 -20.70 -2.18 -4.65
CA ILE A 101 -20.50 -1.17 -5.70
C ILE A 101 -19.97 0.15 -5.09
N SER A 102 -20.57 0.61 -3.99
CA SER A 102 -20.08 1.83 -3.32
C SER A 102 -18.64 1.67 -2.81
N ARG A 103 -18.29 0.50 -2.30
CA ARG A 103 -16.93 0.17 -1.87
C ARG A 103 -15.95 0.06 -3.03
N PHE A 104 -16.39 -0.44 -4.18
CA PHE A 104 -15.58 -0.47 -5.39
C PHE A 104 -15.24 0.96 -5.86
N VAL A 105 -16.24 1.84 -5.94
CA VAL A 105 -16.03 3.24 -6.32
C VAL A 105 -15.11 3.95 -5.33
N MET A 106 -15.32 3.77 -4.03
CA MET A 106 -14.43 4.27 -2.98
C MET A 106 -13.00 3.75 -3.16
N GLY A 107 -12.85 2.47 -3.47
CA GLY A 107 -11.57 1.82 -3.74
C GLY A 107 -10.82 2.39 -4.94
N LEU A 108 -11.56 2.68 -6.03
CA LEU A 108 -11.01 3.39 -7.20
C LEU A 108 -10.45 4.76 -6.79
N GLY A 109 -11.21 5.53 -6.01
CA GLY A 109 -10.75 6.82 -5.48
C GLY A 109 -9.44 6.69 -4.71
N GLY A 110 -9.34 5.72 -3.81
CA GLY A 110 -8.10 5.46 -3.05
C GLY A 110 -6.93 5.00 -3.92
N ALA A 111 -7.19 4.23 -4.99
CA ALA A 111 -6.17 3.81 -5.94
C ALA A 111 -5.63 4.97 -6.78
N LEU A 112 -6.50 5.86 -7.22
CA LEU A 112 -6.12 7.07 -7.93
C LEU A 112 -5.34 8.01 -7.03
N MET A 113 -5.81 8.20 -5.79
CA MET A 113 -5.22 9.14 -4.84
C MET A 113 -3.77 8.81 -4.51
N ILE A 114 -3.44 7.53 -4.24
CA ILE A 114 -2.06 7.12 -3.93
C ILE A 114 -1.10 7.42 -5.08
N VAL A 115 -1.56 7.30 -6.33
CA VAL A 115 -0.77 7.63 -7.51
C VAL A 115 -0.51 9.13 -7.59
N TYR A 116 -1.49 9.96 -7.20
CA TYR A 116 -1.39 11.42 -7.33
C TYR A 116 -0.60 12.10 -6.20
N LEU A 117 -0.33 11.42 -5.08
CA LEU A 117 0.55 11.96 -4.04
C LEU A 117 1.95 12.29 -4.60
N ASN A 118 2.52 11.42 -5.43
CA ASN A 118 3.85 11.63 -6.00
C ASN A 118 3.97 12.92 -6.85
N PRO A 119 3.12 13.18 -7.86
CA PRO A 119 3.20 14.42 -8.63
C PRO A 119 2.89 15.67 -7.80
N ILE A 120 2.13 15.57 -6.71
CA ILE A 120 1.91 16.69 -5.78
C ILE A 120 3.22 17.00 -5.05
N VAL A 121 3.91 16.01 -4.49
CA VAL A 121 5.22 16.18 -3.85
C VAL A 121 6.24 16.74 -4.84
N LEU A 122 6.30 16.20 -6.05
CA LEU A 122 7.21 16.67 -7.09
C LEU A 122 6.97 18.14 -7.46
N LYS A 123 5.72 18.59 -7.44
CA LYS A 123 5.34 19.95 -7.83
C LYS A 123 5.68 21.00 -6.79
N TYR A 124 5.49 20.71 -5.52
CA TYR A 124 5.55 21.72 -4.45
C TYR A 124 6.84 21.66 -3.61
N PHE A 125 7.59 20.54 -3.66
CA PHE A 125 8.73 20.33 -2.78
C PHE A 125 10.04 20.15 -3.55
N GLU A 126 11.11 20.70 -2.99
CA GLU A 126 12.45 20.59 -3.53
C GLU A 126 12.98 19.14 -3.45
N PRO A 127 13.94 18.74 -4.30
CA PRO A 127 14.50 17.39 -4.31
C PRO A 127 14.97 16.90 -2.94
N SER A 128 15.53 17.79 -2.11
CA SER A 128 16.01 17.48 -0.75
C SER A 128 14.90 17.14 0.24
N GLU A 129 13.69 17.68 0.05
CA GLU A 129 12.53 17.47 0.93
C GLU A 129 11.74 16.20 0.56
N ARG A 130 11.75 15.80 -0.73
CA ARG A 130 10.92 14.71 -1.28
C ARG A 130 11.07 13.36 -0.58
N PRO A 131 12.26 12.89 -0.19
CA PRO A 131 12.40 11.61 0.50
C PRO A 131 11.61 11.54 1.82
N ILE A 132 11.60 12.65 2.57
CA ILE A 132 10.87 12.76 3.83
C ILE A 132 9.37 12.73 3.57
N LEU A 133 8.87 13.52 2.62
CA LEU A 133 7.45 13.60 2.29
C LEU A 133 6.93 12.26 1.74
N ASN A 134 7.69 11.61 0.87
CA ASN A 134 7.36 10.28 0.36
C ASN A 134 7.30 9.23 1.50
N GLY A 135 8.21 9.33 2.48
CA GLY A 135 8.18 8.49 3.67
C GLY A 135 6.93 8.74 4.53
N ILE A 136 6.55 10.01 4.74
CA ILE A 136 5.32 10.38 5.44
C ILE A 136 4.10 9.83 4.68
N ASN A 137 4.03 10.01 3.37
CA ASN A 137 2.92 9.50 2.55
C ASN A 137 2.82 7.97 2.59
N ALA A 138 3.94 7.27 2.66
CA ALA A 138 3.97 5.81 2.76
C ALA A 138 3.31 5.28 4.04
N VAL A 139 3.32 6.03 5.14
CA VAL A 139 2.68 5.62 6.39
C VAL A 139 1.22 6.08 6.53
N ALA A 140 0.69 6.88 5.61
CA ALA A 140 -0.65 7.45 5.71
C ALA A 140 -1.73 6.36 5.84
N PHE A 141 -1.64 5.29 5.06
CA PHE A 141 -2.56 4.16 5.15
C PHE A 141 -2.50 3.47 6.51
N ASN A 142 -1.30 3.27 7.05
CA ASN A 142 -1.11 2.65 8.36
C ASN A 142 -1.66 3.51 9.49
N VAL A 143 -1.51 4.84 9.39
CA VAL A 143 -2.08 5.79 10.36
C VAL A 143 -3.61 5.66 10.39
N GLY A 144 -4.27 5.70 9.23
CA GLY A 144 -5.72 5.56 9.15
C GLY A 144 -6.22 4.20 9.67
N THR A 145 -5.50 3.13 9.29
CA THR A 145 -5.80 1.77 9.77
C THR A 145 -5.61 1.65 11.28
N ALA A 146 -4.54 2.20 11.83
CA ALA A 146 -4.28 2.20 13.26
C ALA A 146 -5.38 2.95 14.02
N ILE A 147 -5.78 4.14 13.57
CA ILE A 147 -6.87 4.91 14.18
C ILE A 147 -8.14 4.08 14.28
N VAL A 148 -8.55 3.41 13.19
CA VAL A 148 -9.74 2.57 13.21
C VAL A 148 -9.58 1.40 14.17
N LEU A 149 -8.50 0.62 14.06
CA LEU A 149 -8.34 -0.59 14.89
C LEU A 149 -8.16 -0.30 16.38
N TRP A 150 -7.70 0.89 16.75
CA TRP A 150 -7.59 1.31 18.15
C TRP A 150 -8.89 1.90 18.68
N PHE A 151 -9.62 2.66 17.87
CA PHE A 151 -10.69 3.53 18.35
C PHE A 151 -12.05 3.28 17.70
N VAL A 152 -12.23 2.24 16.86
CA VAL A 152 -13.52 2.02 16.17
C VAL A 152 -14.69 1.88 17.12
N SER A 153 -14.50 1.21 18.26
CA SER A 153 -15.56 1.05 19.27
C SER A 153 -15.94 2.40 19.89
N ASP A 154 -14.94 3.23 20.22
CA ASP A 154 -15.16 4.55 20.82
C ASP A 154 -15.79 5.51 19.79
N ILE A 155 -15.34 5.45 18.55
CA ILE A 155 -15.91 6.23 17.42
C ILE A 155 -17.36 5.82 17.19
N ASN A 156 -17.67 4.52 17.19
CA ASN A 156 -19.03 4.03 17.06
C ASN A 156 -19.92 4.49 18.22
N ALA A 157 -19.41 4.42 19.46
CA ALA A 157 -20.12 4.90 20.62
C ALA A 157 -20.40 6.42 20.56
N LEU A 158 -19.39 7.21 20.18
CA LEU A 158 -19.49 8.66 20.05
C LEU A 158 -20.49 9.10 18.97
N LEU A 159 -20.50 8.42 17.82
CA LEU A 159 -21.30 8.79 16.65
C LEU A 159 -22.65 8.06 16.58
N GLY A 160 -22.98 7.20 17.56
CA GLY A 160 -24.25 6.49 17.63
C GLY A 160 -24.33 5.27 16.69
N GLY A 161 -23.21 4.63 16.40
CA GLY A 161 -23.14 3.36 15.69
C GLY A 161 -22.28 3.36 14.42
N TRP A 162 -22.00 2.16 13.93
CA TRP A 162 -21.10 1.93 12.80
C TRP A 162 -21.51 2.64 11.50
N LYS A 163 -22.84 2.80 11.26
CA LYS A 163 -23.35 3.51 10.07
C LYS A 163 -22.91 4.95 10.06
N ASN A 164 -23.08 5.63 11.18
CA ASN A 164 -22.69 7.03 11.31
C ASN A 164 -21.16 7.21 11.28
N SER A 165 -20.41 6.25 11.81
CA SER A 165 -18.94 6.27 11.75
C SER A 165 -18.43 6.21 10.31
N LEU A 166 -18.93 5.27 9.50
CA LEU A 166 -18.57 5.18 8.09
C LEU A 166 -19.01 6.41 7.29
N ALA A 167 -20.20 6.93 7.59
CA ALA A 167 -20.71 8.17 6.99
C ALA A 167 -19.80 9.36 7.34
N ALA A 168 -19.37 9.48 8.60
CA ALA A 168 -18.50 10.56 9.05
C ALA A 168 -17.14 10.56 8.33
N PHE A 169 -16.51 9.40 8.13
CA PHE A 169 -15.27 9.30 7.36
C PHE A 169 -15.42 9.78 5.93
N SER A 170 -16.56 9.43 5.30
CA SER A 170 -16.86 9.84 3.93
C SER A 170 -17.20 11.33 3.83
N ILE A 171 -17.94 11.89 4.81
CA ILE A 171 -18.21 13.34 4.90
C ILE A 171 -16.91 14.12 5.09
N ALA A 172 -16.01 13.66 5.96
CA ALA A 172 -14.71 14.27 6.15
C ALA A 172 -13.90 14.27 4.84
N SER A 173 -13.95 13.17 4.06
CA SER A 173 -13.31 13.10 2.73
C SER A 173 -13.94 14.12 1.76
N LEU A 174 -15.26 14.32 1.80
CA LEU A 174 -15.94 15.33 0.98
C LEU A 174 -15.50 16.75 1.36
N VAL A 175 -15.37 17.04 2.66
CA VAL A 175 -14.88 18.36 3.13
C VAL A 175 -13.45 18.60 2.60
N LEU A 176 -12.57 17.60 2.69
CA LEU A 176 -11.20 17.73 2.14
C LEU A 176 -11.20 17.86 0.61
N ALA A 177 -12.11 17.20 -0.10
CA ALA A 177 -12.27 17.37 -1.53
C ALA A 177 -12.63 18.82 -1.90
N VAL A 178 -13.55 19.43 -1.15
CA VAL A 178 -13.91 20.86 -1.33
C VAL A 178 -12.74 21.77 -1.00
N LEU A 179 -12.01 21.52 0.10
CA LEU A 179 -10.80 22.28 0.44
C LEU A 179 -9.73 22.13 -0.63
N TRP A 180 -9.59 20.97 -1.26
CA TRP A 180 -8.65 20.73 -2.35
C TRP A 180 -8.92 21.60 -3.58
N LEU A 181 -10.16 21.94 -3.88
CA LEU A 181 -10.49 22.88 -4.96
C LEU A 181 -9.90 24.29 -4.73
N LEU A 182 -9.74 24.67 -3.46
CA LEU A 182 -9.13 25.96 -3.08
C LEU A 182 -7.58 25.95 -3.18
N VAL A 183 -6.96 24.81 -3.47
CA VAL A 183 -5.50 24.72 -3.67
C VAL A 183 -5.12 25.46 -4.94
N ASP A 184 -4.16 26.37 -4.82
CA ASP A 184 -3.55 27.03 -5.97
C ASP A 184 -2.56 26.09 -6.65
N TYR A 185 -3.02 25.47 -7.74
CA TYR A 185 -2.21 24.53 -8.50
C TYR A 185 -1.46 25.19 -9.69
N SER A 186 -1.63 26.50 -9.90
CA SER A 186 -1.09 27.22 -11.06
C SER A 186 0.37 27.68 -10.88
N GLU A 187 0.81 27.99 -9.67
CA GLU A 187 2.04 28.72 -9.38
C GLU A 187 3.32 27.89 -9.11
N ALA A 188 3.29 26.57 -9.32
CA ALA A 188 4.56 25.83 -9.21
C ALA A 188 5.41 26.05 -10.46
N PRO A 189 6.72 26.34 -10.32
CA PRO A 189 7.61 26.50 -11.45
C PRO A 189 7.50 25.28 -12.36
N LYS A 190 7.32 25.50 -13.66
CA LYS A 190 7.53 24.43 -14.63
C LYS A 190 8.97 23.97 -14.45
N GLN A 191 9.19 22.82 -13.84
CA GLN A 191 10.48 22.16 -13.92
C GLN A 191 10.66 21.74 -15.37
N GLU A 192 11.42 22.53 -16.11
CA GLU A 192 12.04 22.15 -17.35
C GLU A 192 12.93 20.93 -17.03
N GLY A 193 12.47 19.74 -17.31
CA GLY A 193 13.22 18.52 -17.06
C GLY A 193 12.39 17.23 -16.96
N ALA A 194 11.07 17.33 -16.90
CA ALA A 194 10.22 16.12 -16.84
C ALA A 194 9.53 15.76 -18.17
N ALA A 195 9.73 16.55 -19.21
CA ALA A 195 9.25 16.26 -20.57
C ALA A 195 10.21 16.90 -21.56
N GLY A 196 11.18 16.19 -22.06
CA GLY A 196 11.98 16.64 -23.17
C GLY A 196 13.47 16.40 -23.05
N ASP A 197 13.90 15.21 -22.71
CA ASP A 197 15.09 14.67 -23.34
C ASP A 197 14.58 13.64 -24.35
N GLU A 198 14.79 13.92 -25.62
CA GLU A 198 14.75 12.93 -26.68
C GLU A 198 15.84 11.88 -26.38
N ALA A 199 15.52 11.00 -25.45
CA ALA A 199 16.29 9.78 -25.28
C ALA A 199 16.24 9.04 -26.63
N PRO A 200 17.36 8.48 -27.10
CA PRO A 200 17.39 7.71 -28.34
C PRO A 200 16.25 6.71 -28.32
N LYS A 201 15.59 6.48 -29.46
CA LYS A 201 14.44 5.58 -29.66
C LYS A 201 14.73 4.17 -29.11
N GLN A 202 14.79 4.04 -27.80
CA GLN A 202 14.83 2.74 -27.12
C GLN A 202 13.46 2.10 -27.29
N ALA A 203 13.44 0.82 -27.63
CA ALA A 203 12.23 0.05 -27.85
C ALA A 203 11.22 0.31 -26.72
N HIS A 204 10.03 0.75 -27.09
CA HIS A 204 8.97 1.15 -26.17
C HIS A 204 8.61 0.00 -25.20
N TYR A 205 9.10 0.05 -23.95
CA TYR A 205 8.80 -0.97 -22.94
C TYR A 205 7.39 -0.75 -22.42
N GLY A 206 6.44 -1.51 -22.97
CA GLY A 206 5.03 -1.44 -22.59
C GLY A 206 4.59 -2.61 -21.68
N TYR A 207 3.30 -2.63 -21.34
CA TYR A 207 2.72 -3.71 -20.51
C TYR A 207 2.91 -5.11 -21.09
N VAL A 208 2.88 -5.28 -22.41
CA VAL A 208 3.07 -6.59 -23.07
C VAL A 208 4.50 -7.11 -22.83
N GLN A 209 5.51 -6.23 -22.97
CA GLN A 209 6.90 -6.58 -22.64
C GLN A 209 7.06 -6.84 -21.14
N GLY A 210 6.43 -5.99 -20.30
CA GLY A 210 6.43 -6.16 -18.87
C GLY A 210 5.85 -7.50 -18.41
N LEU A 211 4.76 -7.97 -19.01
CA LEU A 211 4.16 -9.28 -18.72
C LEU A 211 5.03 -10.46 -19.19
N LYS A 212 5.88 -10.27 -20.19
CA LYS A 212 6.84 -11.28 -20.66
C LYS A 212 8.14 -11.29 -19.84
N ASP A 213 8.42 -10.22 -19.09
CA ASP A 213 9.62 -10.11 -18.27
C ASP A 213 9.47 -10.93 -16.98
N SER A 214 10.29 -11.97 -16.84
CA SER A 214 10.27 -12.87 -15.68
C SER A 214 10.59 -12.17 -14.36
N PHE A 215 11.33 -11.05 -14.40
CA PHE A 215 11.60 -10.24 -13.21
C PHE A 215 10.31 -9.71 -12.59
N ASN A 216 9.38 -9.17 -13.40
CA ASN A 216 8.14 -8.60 -12.90
C ASN A 216 7.27 -9.65 -12.18
N TRP A 217 7.22 -10.87 -12.68
CA TRP A 217 6.50 -11.97 -12.04
C TRP A 217 7.17 -12.38 -10.71
N ARG A 218 8.48 -12.59 -10.71
CA ARG A 218 9.23 -12.97 -9.50
C ARG A 218 9.11 -11.90 -8.43
N PHE A 219 9.26 -10.64 -8.80
CA PHE A 219 9.18 -9.50 -7.91
C PHE A 219 7.76 -9.34 -7.32
N SER A 220 6.73 -9.41 -8.16
CA SER A 220 5.34 -9.30 -7.73
C SER A 220 4.92 -10.47 -6.85
N MET A 221 5.24 -11.71 -7.24
CA MET A 221 4.87 -12.89 -6.48
C MET A 221 5.63 -13.02 -5.15
N ALA A 222 6.88 -12.57 -5.08
CA ALA A 222 7.60 -12.50 -3.82
C ALA A 222 6.84 -11.64 -2.80
N TYR A 223 6.35 -10.46 -3.21
CA TYR A 223 5.64 -9.55 -2.32
C TYR A 223 4.16 -9.93 -2.09
N ALA A 224 3.52 -10.59 -3.06
CA ALA A 224 2.09 -10.84 -3.07
C ALA A 224 1.59 -11.54 -1.79
N GLY A 225 2.37 -12.49 -1.26
CA GLY A 225 1.98 -13.21 -0.05
C GLY A 225 2.01 -12.37 1.22
N ILE A 226 2.99 -11.48 1.37
CA ILE A 226 3.03 -10.59 2.54
C ILE A 226 1.91 -9.54 2.45
N LEU A 227 1.59 -9.07 1.25
CA LEU A 227 0.44 -8.18 1.03
C LEU A 227 -0.88 -8.89 1.32
N ALA A 228 -1.03 -10.15 0.87
CA ALA A 228 -2.21 -10.98 1.16
C ALA A 228 -2.37 -11.19 2.67
N PHE A 229 -1.29 -11.53 3.38
CA PHE A 229 -1.26 -11.66 4.83
C PHE A 229 -1.75 -10.38 5.51
N TYR A 230 -1.19 -9.24 5.12
CA TYR A 230 -1.54 -7.94 5.69
C TYR A 230 -3.02 -7.60 5.48
N ILE A 231 -3.55 -7.81 4.25
CA ILE A 231 -4.96 -7.54 3.94
C ILE A 231 -5.89 -8.51 4.68
N CYS A 232 -5.59 -9.80 4.73
CA CYS A 232 -6.38 -10.77 5.50
C CYS A 232 -6.38 -10.42 6.98
N LEU A 233 -5.23 -10.03 7.54
CA LEU A 233 -5.11 -9.67 8.95
C LEU A 233 -6.05 -8.52 9.31
N PHE A 234 -6.00 -7.38 8.64
CA PHE A 234 -6.87 -6.26 9.00
C PHE A 234 -8.34 -6.48 8.59
N THR A 235 -8.61 -7.37 7.62
CA THR A 235 -9.98 -7.69 7.20
C THR A 235 -10.70 -8.57 8.21
N PHE A 236 -10.04 -9.61 8.69
CA PHE A 236 -10.67 -10.64 9.52
C PHE A 236 -10.36 -10.53 11.00
N SER A 237 -9.45 -9.65 11.42
CA SER A 237 -9.03 -9.55 12.83
C SER A 237 -10.18 -9.35 13.80
N SER A 238 -11.15 -8.51 13.44
CA SER A 238 -12.34 -8.25 14.26
C SER A 238 -13.19 -9.51 14.42
N SER A 239 -13.47 -10.22 13.32
CA SER A 239 -14.26 -11.46 13.33
C SER A 239 -13.53 -12.61 14.02
N ALA A 240 -12.20 -12.64 13.95
CA ALA A 240 -11.36 -13.64 14.59
C ALA A 240 -11.02 -13.31 16.06
N GLY A 241 -11.46 -12.18 16.59
CA GLY A 241 -11.14 -11.73 17.95
C GLY A 241 -9.68 -11.34 18.18
N ILE A 242 -8.92 -11.03 17.11
CA ILE A 242 -7.49 -10.68 17.21
C ILE A 242 -7.34 -9.18 17.47
N THR A 243 -7.25 -8.82 18.74
CA THR A 243 -7.07 -7.42 19.15
C THR A 243 -5.66 -6.88 18.90
N GLN A 244 -4.68 -7.76 18.68
CA GLN A 244 -3.27 -7.43 18.46
C GLN A 244 -2.99 -6.76 17.12
N THR A 245 -3.91 -6.83 16.17
CA THR A 245 -3.77 -6.18 14.85
C THR A 245 -3.50 -4.69 14.95
N LYS A 246 -4.01 -4.03 15.98
CA LYS A 246 -3.69 -2.63 16.28
C LYS A 246 -2.19 -2.40 16.52
N TYR A 247 -1.51 -3.32 17.21
CA TYR A 247 -0.06 -3.24 17.43
C TYR A 247 0.72 -3.49 16.13
N VAL A 248 0.22 -4.40 15.28
CA VAL A 248 0.79 -4.63 13.94
C VAL A 248 0.82 -3.32 13.16
N MET A 249 -0.27 -2.56 13.15
CA MET A 249 -0.36 -1.29 12.41
C MET A 249 0.52 -0.20 13.03
N GLY A 250 0.51 -0.06 14.35
CA GLY A 250 1.32 0.94 15.04
C GLY A 250 2.83 0.69 14.87
N PHE A 251 3.28 -0.54 15.10
CA PHE A 251 4.68 -0.92 14.97
C PHE A 251 5.13 -1.01 13.49
N GLY A 252 4.19 -1.14 12.55
CA GLY A 252 4.47 -1.00 11.12
C GLY A 252 5.03 0.37 10.75
N ILE A 253 4.58 1.43 11.42
CA ILE A 253 5.13 2.79 11.23
C ILE A 253 6.61 2.81 11.64
N LEU A 254 6.94 2.23 12.81
CA LEU A 254 8.33 2.12 13.27
C LEU A 254 9.19 1.26 12.33
N GLY A 255 8.63 0.16 11.81
CA GLY A 255 9.27 -0.68 10.81
C GLY A 255 9.62 0.10 9.54
N THR A 256 8.69 0.91 9.03
CA THR A 256 8.93 1.77 7.85
C THR A 256 10.08 2.76 8.11
N LEU A 257 10.07 3.44 9.25
CA LEU A 257 11.13 4.41 9.61
C LEU A 257 12.49 3.71 9.74
N ALA A 258 12.55 2.57 10.41
CA ALA A 258 13.77 1.77 10.50
C ALA A 258 14.27 1.30 9.13
N GLY A 259 13.36 0.89 8.25
CA GLY A 259 13.68 0.49 6.88
C GLY A 259 14.23 1.63 6.03
N MET A 260 13.73 2.84 6.19
CA MET A 260 14.27 4.05 5.54
C MET A 260 15.73 4.30 5.99
N ILE A 261 16.00 4.25 7.31
CA ILE A 261 17.35 4.44 7.86
C ILE A 261 18.28 3.31 7.37
N TYR A 262 17.81 2.07 7.36
CA TYR A 262 18.59 0.95 6.84
C TYR A 262 18.96 1.16 5.36
N SER A 263 17.97 1.51 4.53
CA SER A 263 18.18 1.71 3.10
C SER A 263 19.12 2.85 2.75
N GLN A 264 19.27 3.85 3.63
CA GLN A 264 20.26 4.92 3.47
C GLN A 264 21.68 4.49 3.84
N ARG A 265 21.83 3.56 4.80
CA ARG A 265 23.14 3.15 5.33
C ARG A 265 23.74 1.93 4.63
N PHE A 266 22.90 1.05 4.12
CA PHE A 266 23.32 -0.24 3.56
C PHE A 266 22.89 -0.36 2.09
N PRO A 267 23.85 -0.59 1.18
CA PRO A 267 23.55 -0.66 -0.27
C PRO A 267 22.82 -1.95 -0.67
N LYS A 268 23.04 -3.06 0.05
CA LYS A 268 22.43 -4.35 -0.26
C LYS A 268 20.97 -4.39 0.19
N ARG A 269 20.06 -4.75 -0.75
CA ARG A 269 18.60 -4.75 -0.52
C ARG A 269 18.05 -6.12 -0.12
N LEU A 270 18.61 -7.21 -0.64
CA LEU A 270 18.08 -8.55 -0.36
C LEU A 270 18.18 -9.00 1.10
N PRO A 271 19.24 -8.69 1.88
CA PRO A 271 19.32 -9.14 3.27
C PRO A 271 18.11 -8.67 4.11
N ILE A 272 17.70 -7.40 3.99
CA ILE A 272 16.57 -6.89 4.76
C ILE A 272 15.25 -7.53 4.32
N LEU A 273 15.07 -7.82 3.02
CA LEU A 273 13.89 -8.53 2.51
C LEU A 273 13.80 -9.93 3.10
N ARG A 274 14.92 -10.69 3.10
CA ARG A 274 15.00 -12.07 3.62
C ARG A 274 14.70 -12.12 5.11
N TRP A 275 15.44 -11.35 5.91
CA TRP A 275 15.26 -11.36 7.36
C TRP A 275 13.88 -10.85 7.78
N SER A 276 13.32 -9.86 7.07
CA SER A 276 11.97 -9.40 7.31
C SER A 276 10.94 -10.48 6.98
N GLY A 277 11.07 -11.15 5.82
CA GLY A 277 10.17 -12.24 5.44
C GLY A 277 10.18 -13.40 6.44
N PHE A 278 11.36 -13.83 6.90
CA PHE A 278 11.49 -14.83 7.96
C PHE A 278 10.86 -14.34 9.28
N GLY A 279 11.15 -13.08 9.67
CA GLY A 279 10.61 -12.48 10.89
C GLY A 279 9.07 -12.41 10.88
N VAL A 280 8.44 -12.11 9.73
CA VAL A 280 6.97 -12.12 9.60
C VAL A 280 6.42 -13.51 9.87
N VAL A 281 6.97 -14.57 9.26
CA VAL A 281 6.47 -15.94 9.43
C VAL A 281 6.52 -16.38 10.88
N VAL A 282 7.66 -16.15 11.55
CA VAL A 282 7.86 -16.53 12.96
C VAL A 282 6.94 -15.72 13.88
N ALA A 283 6.89 -14.40 13.68
CA ALA A 283 6.07 -13.53 14.51
C ALA A 283 4.56 -13.78 14.30
N ALA A 284 4.12 -14.04 13.05
CA ALA A 284 2.74 -14.37 12.74
C ALA A 284 2.31 -15.70 13.36
N ALA A 285 3.18 -16.72 13.36
CA ALA A 285 2.92 -17.97 14.05
C ALA A 285 2.69 -17.76 15.56
N GLY A 286 3.55 -16.96 16.20
CA GLY A 286 3.34 -16.60 17.63
C GLY A 286 2.08 -15.76 17.87
N LEU A 287 1.74 -14.84 16.95
CA LEU A 287 0.54 -14.03 17.03
C LEU A 287 -0.74 -14.87 17.04
N PHE A 288 -0.82 -15.91 16.22
CA PHE A 288 -2.03 -16.71 16.10
C PHE A 288 -2.11 -17.87 17.10
N PHE A 289 -0.97 -18.51 17.45
CA PHE A 289 -0.97 -19.77 18.17
C PHE A 289 -0.48 -19.69 19.62
N PHE A 290 0.10 -18.58 20.09
CA PHE A 290 0.41 -18.48 21.51
C PHE A 290 -0.85 -18.16 22.32
N ASP A 291 -0.98 -18.75 23.52
CA ASP A 291 -2.06 -18.45 24.44
C ASP A 291 -1.74 -17.26 25.35
N ASN A 292 -0.47 -17.05 25.66
CA ASN A 292 -0.04 -15.96 26.52
C ASN A 292 -0.22 -14.61 25.85
N ILE A 293 -1.06 -13.73 26.45
CA ILE A 293 -1.40 -12.42 25.91
C ILE A 293 -0.19 -11.50 25.72
N MET A 294 0.81 -11.58 26.61
CA MET A 294 2.01 -10.76 26.51
C MET A 294 2.85 -11.18 25.32
N LEU A 295 3.02 -12.49 25.09
CA LEU A 295 3.71 -13.02 23.93
C LEU A 295 2.95 -12.72 22.63
N LYS A 296 1.61 -12.84 22.62
CA LYS A 296 0.78 -12.42 21.48
C LYS A 296 0.99 -10.95 21.13
N ASN A 297 0.99 -10.07 22.13
CA ASN A 297 1.22 -8.65 21.92
C ASN A 297 2.61 -8.39 21.33
N ALA A 298 3.67 -9.02 21.88
CA ALA A 298 5.03 -8.91 21.37
C ALA A 298 5.13 -9.43 19.92
N CYS A 299 4.49 -10.56 19.62
CA CYS A 299 4.41 -11.11 18.27
C CYS A 299 3.65 -10.18 17.32
N GLY A 300 2.56 -9.54 17.77
CA GLY A 300 1.85 -8.53 16.97
C GLY A 300 2.73 -7.32 16.64
N MET A 301 3.46 -6.81 17.62
CA MET A 301 4.44 -5.72 17.41
C MET A 301 5.54 -6.12 16.42
N ALA A 302 6.12 -7.31 16.61
CA ALA A 302 7.16 -7.85 15.72
C ALA A 302 6.63 -8.09 14.30
N THR A 303 5.42 -8.65 14.16
CA THR A 303 4.78 -8.86 12.85
C THR A 303 4.66 -7.52 12.10
N GLY A 304 4.15 -6.48 12.75
CA GLY A 304 4.02 -5.15 12.15
C GLY A 304 5.37 -4.57 11.74
N PHE A 305 6.34 -4.61 12.63
CA PHE A 305 7.69 -4.13 12.36
C PHE A 305 8.29 -4.83 11.12
N PHE A 306 8.25 -6.15 11.06
CA PHE A 306 8.84 -6.92 9.95
C PHE A 306 8.07 -6.82 8.63
N ILE A 307 6.76 -6.62 8.61
CA ILE A 307 5.99 -6.38 7.38
C ILE A 307 6.48 -5.09 6.69
N PHE A 308 6.72 -4.04 7.47
CA PHE A 308 6.99 -2.71 6.92
C PHE A 308 8.46 -2.32 6.86
N LEU A 309 9.32 -3.03 7.59
CA LEU A 309 10.78 -2.83 7.57
C LEU A 309 11.39 -2.91 6.14
N PRO A 310 11.00 -3.86 5.27
CA PRO A 310 11.60 -3.98 3.95
C PRO A 310 11.03 -3.03 2.90
N VAL A 311 9.99 -2.25 3.20
CA VAL A 311 9.22 -1.47 2.19
C VAL A 311 10.12 -0.50 1.43
N SER A 312 11.01 0.23 2.10
CA SER A 312 11.94 1.15 1.44
C SER A 312 12.89 0.41 0.50
N ALA A 313 13.51 -0.68 0.98
CA ALA A 313 14.41 -1.50 0.16
C ALA A 313 13.69 -2.17 -1.02
N LEU A 314 12.44 -2.60 -0.81
CA LEU A 314 11.61 -3.21 -1.85
C LEU A 314 11.30 -2.23 -2.99
N VAL A 315 11.02 -0.97 -2.66
CA VAL A 315 10.73 0.07 -3.67
C VAL A 315 12.01 0.49 -4.41
N THR A 316 13.13 0.58 -3.72
CA THR A 316 14.40 1.00 -4.34
C THR A 316 15.06 -0.09 -5.18
N LEU A 317 14.87 -1.36 -4.84
CA LEU A 317 15.50 -2.49 -5.54
C LEU A 317 15.33 -2.44 -7.07
N PRO A 318 14.11 -2.32 -7.66
CA PRO A 318 13.98 -2.23 -9.10
C PRO A 318 14.54 -0.93 -9.68
N GLN A 319 14.63 0.15 -8.91
CA GLN A 319 15.16 1.44 -9.38
C GLN A 319 16.68 1.43 -9.55
N GLU A 320 17.36 0.56 -8.80
CA GLU A 320 18.83 0.41 -8.80
C GLU A 320 19.33 -0.68 -9.76
N LEU A 321 18.42 -1.38 -10.47
CA LEU A 321 18.81 -2.40 -11.43
C LEU A 321 19.28 -1.81 -12.76
N PRO A 322 20.25 -2.43 -13.44
CA PRO A 322 20.75 -1.96 -14.72
C PRO A 322 19.67 -1.86 -15.81
N GLY A 323 19.74 -0.81 -16.62
CA GLY A 323 18.80 -0.60 -17.74
C GLY A 323 17.37 -0.24 -17.35
N MET A 324 17.15 0.18 -16.11
CA MET A 324 15.84 0.69 -15.66
C MET A 324 15.69 2.15 -16.05
N THR A 325 14.75 2.42 -16.96
CA THR A 325 14.30 3.76 -17.31
C THR A 325 13.04 4.13 -16.53
N GLY A 326 12.70 5.42 -16.45
CA GLY A 326 11.47 5.87 -15.77
C GLY A 326 10.21 5.21 -16.32
N GLN A 327 10.14 4.97 -17.66
CA GLN A 327 9.03 4.27 -18.30
C GLN A 327 8.98 2.78 -17.85
N ARG A 328 10.12 2.09 -17.86
CA ARG A 328 10.20 0.68 -17.44
C ARG A 328 9.82 0.52 -15.96
N ILE A 329 10.30 1.41 -15.08
CA ILE A 329 9.95 1.43 -13.65
C ILE A 329 8.45 1.61 -13.46
N THR A 330 7.80 2.50 -14.23
CA THR A 330 6.35 2.70 -14.17
C THR A 330 5.59 1.41 -14.50
N VAL A 331 6.00 0.69 -15.54
CA VAL A 331 5.39 -0.60 -15.91
C VAL A 331 5.65 -1.66 -14.84
N VAL A 332 6.87 -1.74 -14.32
CA VAL A 332 7.25 -2.67 -13.23
C VAL A 332 6.33 -2.48 -12.02
N PHE A 333 6.17 -1.26 -11.51
CA PHE A 333 5.32 -1.01 -10.34
C PHE A 333 3.83 -1.15 -10.62
N SER A 334 3.36 -0.82 -11.82
CA SER A 334 1.98 -1.08 -12.21
C SER A 334 1.66 -2.57 -12.18
N LEU A 335 2.54 -3.41 -12.76
CA LEU A 335 2.39 -4.87 -12.72
C LEU A 335 2.57 -5.43 -11.31
N PHE A 336 3.56 -4.93 -10.57
CA PHE A 336 3.82 -5.31 -9.19
C PHE A 336 2.57 -5.17 -8.31
N TYR A 337 1.95 -4.01 -8.31
CA TYR A 337 0.73 -3.80 -7.52
C TYR A 337 -0.45 -4.60 -8.06
N SER A 338 -0.65 -4.65 -9.38
CA SER A 338 -1.80 -5.34 -9.96
C SER A 338 -1.75 -6.84 -9.70
N ILE A 339 -0.62 -7.48 -9.94
CA ILE A 339 -0.43 -8.93 -9.69
C ILE A 339 -0.57 -9.21 -8.19
N SER A 340 0.05 -8.38 -7.34
CA SER A 340 0.00 -8.56 -5.89
C SER A 340 -1.40 -8.40 -5.33
N TYR A 341 -2.18 -7.40 -5.77
CA TYR A 341 -3.57 -7.24 -5.35
C TYR A 341 -4.49 -8.32 -5.89
N MET A 342 -4.27 -8.80 -7.13
CA MET A 342 -5.03 -9.92 -7.69
C MET A 342 -4.83 -11.19 -6.85
N PHE A 343 -3.57 -11.51 -6.54
CA PHE A 343 -3.24 -12.64 -5.67
C PHE A 343 -3.83 -12.47 -4.26
N SER A 344 -3.72 -11.28 -3.68
CA SER A 344 -4.28 -10.98 -2.35
C SER A 344 -5.81 -11.11 -2.31
N THR A 345 -6.50 -10.70 -3.39
CA THR A 345 -7.96 -10.84 -3.49
C THR A 345 -8.37 -12.32 -3.50
N LEU A 346 -7.62 -13.15 -4.23
CA LEU A 346 -7.84 -14.59 -4.24
C LEU A 346 -7.59 -15.22 -2.85
N CYS A 347 -6.49 -14.86 -2.20
CA CYS A 347 -6.16 -15.32 -0.84
C CYS A 347 -7.22 -14.90 0.18
N LEU A 348 -7.75 -13.69 0.05
CA LEU A 348 -8.81 -13.17 0.91
C LEU A 348 -10.08 -14.03 0.82
N TRP A 349 -10.46 -14.41 -0.40
CA TRP A 349 -11.60 -15.29 -0.64
C TRP A 349 -11.35 -16.70 -0.12
N ILE A 350 -10.18 -17.29 -0.40
CA ILE A 350 -9.78 -18.62 0.10
C ILE A 350 -9.79 -18.64 1.64
N PHE A 351 -9.27 -17.61 2.27
CA PHE A 351 -9.27 -17.46 3.73
C PHE A 351 -10.70 -17.57 4.28
N GLY A 352 -11.64 -16.79 3.71
CA GLY A 352 -13.04 -16.86 4.10
C GLY A 352 -13.66 -18.24 3.89
N GLN A 353 -13.38 -18.89 2.75
CA GLN A 353 -13.84 -20.26 2.47
C GLN A 353 -13.31 -21.28 3.49
N LEU A 354 -12.03 -21.18 3.88
CA LEU A 354 -11.45 -22.07 4.87
C LEU A 354 -12.14 -21.94 6.23
N VAL A 355 -12.54 -20.73 6.61
CA VAL A 355 -13.29 -20.52 7.87
C VAL A 355 -14.70 -21.08 7.74
N ASP A 356 -15.40 -20.81 6.63
CA ASP A 356 -16.77 -21.33 6.40
C ASP A 356 -16.78 -22.88 6.39
N MET A 357 -15.81 -23.51 5.71
CA MET A 357 -15.67 -24.98 5.65
C MET A 357 -15.32 -25.62 7.00
N ASN A 358 -14.69 -24.87 7.91
CA ASN A 358 -14.33 -25.34 9.25
C ASN A 358 -15.29 -24.85 10.35
N ASN A 359 -16.57 -24.66 10.02
CA ASN A 359 -17.61 -24.26 10.96
C ASN A 359 -17.28 -22.99 11.77
N GLY A 360 -16.67 -21.99 11.13
CA GLY A 360 -16.29 -20.73 11.74
C GLY A 360 -14.95 -20.75 12.50
N GLN A 361 -14.19 -21.85 12.46
CA GLN A 361 -12.87 -21.94 13.08
C GLN A 361 -11.80 -21.33 12.18
N PHE A 362 -10.94 -20.46 12.73
CA PHE A 362 -9.94 -19.70 11.98
C PHE A 362 -8.59 -20.40 11.84
N GLU A 363 -8.35 -21.50 12.54
CA GLU A 363 -7.01 -22.13 12.64
C GLU A 363 -6.43 -22.49 11.27
N SER A 364 -7.19 -23.19 10.43
CA SER A 364 -6.76 -23.58 9.07
C SER A 364 -6.49 -22.37 8.18
N ALA A 365 -7.30 -21.30 8.32
CA ALA A 365 -7.12 -20.07 7.57
C ALA A 365 -5.85 -19.31 8.03
N PHE A 366 -5.51 -19.34 9.31
CA PHE A 366 -4.26 -18.79 9.83
C PHE A 366 -3.04 -19.57 9.33
N ILE A 367 -3.07 -20.89 9.36
CA ILE A 367 -2.00 -21.72 8.79
C ILE A 367 -1.80 -21.40 7.31
N PHE A 368 -2.89 -21.32 6.54
CA PHE A 368 -2.86 -20.98 5.12
C PHE A 368 -2.18 -19.61 4.89
N ILE A 369 -2.59 -18.57 5.62
CA ILE A 369 -2.08 -17.22 5.34
C ILE A 369 -0.63 -17.02 5.83
N ILE A 370 -0.19 -17.73 6.88
CA ILE A 370 1.23 -17.80 7.27
C ILE A 370 2.05 -18.46 6.16
N PHE A 371 1.57 -19.60 5.64
CA PHE A 371 2.23 -20.28 4.52
C PHE A 371 2.33 -19.34 3.30
N VAL A 372 1.25 -18.65 2.95
CA VAL A 372 1.24 -17.66 1.87
C VAL A 372 2.24 -16.53 2.13
N SER A 373 2.34 -16.03 3.36
CA SER A 373 3.30 -14.96 3.69
C SER A 373 4.76 -15.38 3.52
N SER A 374 5.07 -16.68 3.64
CA SER A 374 6.41 -17.21 3.47
C SER A 374 6.97 -17.03 2.05
N THR A 375 6.11 -16.78 1.05
CA THR A 375 6.54 -16.48 -0.32
C THR A 375 7.45 -15.26 -0.38
N PHE A 376 7.36 -14.31 0.56
CA PHE A 376 8.26 -13.17 0.63
C PHE A 376 9.69 -13.58 1.01
N PHE A 377 9.82 -14.48 1.99
CA PHE A 377 11.11 -15.03 2.35
C PHE A 377 11.72 -15.86 1.21
N PHE A 378 11.01 -16.89 0.74
CA PHE A 378 11.51 -17.78 -0.31
C PHE A 378 11.66 -17.05 -1.66
N GLY A 379 10.70 -16.19 -2.03
CA GLY A 379 10.72 -15.41 -3.26
C GLY A 379 11.91 -14.43 -3.34
N SER A 380 12.37 -13.92 -2.20
CA SER A 380 13.53 -13.02 -2.16
C SER A 380 14.83 -13.65 -2.67
N PHE A 381 14.96 -14.98 -2.64
CA PHE A 381 16.14 -15.69 -3.18
C PHE A 381 16.18 -15.72 -4.72
N PHE A 382 15.05 -15.45 -5.37
CA PHE A 382 14.94 -15.37 -6.83
C PHE A 382 15.01 -13.94 -7.38
N LEU A 383 15.22 -12.96 -6.50
CA LEU A 383 15.39 -11.56 -6.90
C LEU A 383 16.90 -11.26 -7.10
N PRO A 384 17.23 -10.38 -8.06
CA PRO A 384 18.59 -9.91 -8.25
C PRO A 384 18.98 -8.94 -7.13
N GLU A 385 20.26 -8.98 -6.72
CA GLU A 385 20.81 -7.93 -5.84
C GLU A 385 21.12 -6.67 -6.63
N THR A 386 21.16 -5.53 -5.97
CA THR A 386 21.49 -4.25 -6.59
C THR A 386 22.96 -4.16 -6.99
N ALA A 387 23.25 -3.53 -8.13
CA ALA A 387 24.56 -3.53 -8.81
C ALA A 387 25.58 -2.52 -8.24
N VAL A 388 25.54 -2.17 -6.98
CA VAL A 388 26.43 -1.14 -6.36
C VAL A 388 27.92 -1.60 -6.27
N GLU A 389 28.28 -2.78 -6.78
CA GLU A 389 29.67 -3.28 -6.71
C GLU A 389 30.58 -2.93 -7.92
N SER A 390 30.07 -2.27 -8.98
CA SER A 390 30.90 -2.10 -10.21
C SER A 390 31.75 -0.83 -10.27
N GLU A 391 31.46 0.20 -9.49
CA GLU A 391 32.23 1.45 -9.57
C GLU A 391 33.51 1.47 -8.71
N SER A 392 33.66 0.59 -7.71
CA SER A 392 34.87 0.55 -6.89
C SER A 392 36.02 -0.26 -7.50
N LYS A 393 35.79 -1.04 -8.57
CA LYS A 393 36.84 -1.84 -9.22
C LYS A 393 37.48 -1.20 -10.46
N GLU A 394 36.88 -0.14 -11.01
CA GLU A 394 37.47 0.58 -12.15
C GLU A 394 38.46 1.69 -11.74
N VAL A 395 38.55 2.06 -10.46
CA VAL A 395 39.45 3.11 -9.99
C VAL A 395 40.83 2.57 -9.57
N GLU A 396 41.01 1.25 -9.51
CA GLU A 396 42.33 0.61 -9.19
C GLU A 396 43.00 -0.03 -10.41
N ALA A 397 42.90 0.53 -11.60
CA ALA A 397 43.82 0.20 -12.69
C ALA A 397 45.14 0.94 -12.43
N PRO A 398 46.31 0.25 -12.30
CA PRO A 398 47.56 0.91 -12.05
C PRO A 398 47.90 1.82 -13.23
N ILE A 399 48.21 3.08 -12.91
CA ILE A 399 48.75 4.03 -13.86
C ILE A 399 50.08 3.44 -14.35
N ALA A 400 50.13 3.01 -15.61
CA ALA A 400 51.37 2.59 -16.25
C ALA A 400 52.37 3.77 -16.24
N GLU A 401 53.49 3.61 -15.59
CA GLU A 401 54.57 4.58 -15.66
C GLU A 401 55.02 4.73 -17.11
N PRO A 402 55.33 5.97 -17.56
CA PRO A 402 55.86 6.17 -18.89
C PRO A 402 57.29 5.63 -18.96
N GLU A 403 57.56 4.68 -19.88
CA GLU A 403 58.93 4.27 -20.26
C GLU A 403 59.73 5.50 -20.68
N GLU A 404 60.76 5.81 -19.93
CA GLU A 404 61.81 6.75 -20.33
C GLU A 404 62.54 6.17 -21.56
N ALA A 405 62.40 6.82 -22.67
CA ALA A 405 63.19 6.58 -23.87
C ALA A 405 64.59 7.18 -23.69
N SER A 406 65.60 6.32 -23.57
CA SER A 406 67.00 6.62 -23.78
C SER A 406 67.40 6.45 -25.22
#